data_47af55dd4dda31dce2e495ad27a66179
#
_entry.id   47af55dd4dda31dce2e495ad27a66179
#
_cell.length_a   1.000
_cell.length_b   1.000
_cell.length_c   1.000
_cell.angle_alpha   90.00
_cell.angle_beta   90.00
_cell.angle_gamma   90.00
#
_symmetry.space_group_name_H-M   'P 1'
#
loop_
_entity.id
_entity.type
_entity.pdbx_description
1 polymer ?
#
loop_
_entity_poly.entity_id
_entity_poly.type
_entity_poly.pdbx_seq_one_letter_code
_entity_poly.pdbx_strand_id
1 'polypeptide(L)'
;VMQQQTRANLWGTATPNASVKITTSWDKQTYKITADTKGAWKLALSTPSAGGPYTITFDDGKLTEIRDILMGELWLCSGQSNMEMPMKGFKNQPVENSNTDVMNSRNPQLRLFTVKRSSSFTPKTDVVGTWQEAVPATVREFSATAYYFGRMIQQQLNIPVGLIVASWGGYACAAWMHTDWL
;
A
#
# COMPACT_ATOMS: atom_id res chain seq x y z
N VAL A 1 1.23 3.63 3.96
CA VAL A 1 0.04 4.39 4.43
C VAL A 1 -1.04 3.41 4.85
N MET A 2 -1.76 3.73 5.89
CA MET A 2 -2.98 3.02 6.31
C MET A 2 -4.18 3.97 6.15
N GLN A 3 -5.35 3.40 5.82
CA GLN A 3 -6.59 4.19 5.74
C GLN A 3 -6.91 4.79 7.10
N GLN A 4 -7.20 6.09 7.12
CA GLN A 4 -7.58 6.82 8.33
C GLN A 4 -9.02 6.49 8.77
N GLN A 5 -9.34 6.74 10.04
CA GLN A 5 -10.69 6.69 10.63
C GLN A 5 -11.49 5.43 10.27
N THR A 6 -10.83 4.28 10.27
CA THR A 6 -11.43 3.00 9.92
C THR A 6 -10.95 1.88 10.84
N ARG A 7 -11.49 0.68 10.66
CA ARG A 7 -10.94 -0.53 11.26
C ARG A 7 -10.02 -1.21 10.25
N ALA A 8 -8.71 -1.06 10.46
CA ALA A 8 -7.68 -1.69 9.64
C ALA A 8 -7.35 -3.10 10.15
N ASN A 9 -7.24 -4.04 9.22
CA ASN A 9 -6.78 -5.39 9.54
C ASN A 9 -5.25 -5.43 9.56
N LEU A 10 -4.69 -5.97 10.64
CA LEU A 10 -3.30 -6.44 10.73
C LEU A 10 -3.30 -7.96 10.79
N TRP A 11 -2.34 -8.57 10.13
CA TRP A 11 -2.16 -10.02 10.15
C TRP A 11 -0.68 -10.37 10.04
N GLY A 12 -0.35 -11.57 10.43
CA GLY A 12 1.00 -12.07 10.37
C GLY A 12 1.11 -13.51 10.84
N THR A 13 2.34 -13.94 11.04
CA THR A 13 2.67 -15.27 11.56
C THR A 13 3.55 -15.14 12.80
N ALA A 14 3.37 -16.06 13.73
CA ALA A 14 4.17 -16.22 14.93
C ALA A 14 4.33 -17.71 15.23
N THR A 15 4.99 -18.08 16.31
CA THR A 15 4.99 -19.46 16.79
C THR A 15 3.56 -19.92 17.04
N PRO A 16 3.16 -21.15 16.65
CA PRO A 16 1.84 -21.69 16.93
C PRO A 16 1.44 -21.52 18.40
N ASN A 17 0.22 -21.05 18.64
CA ASN A 17 -0.35 -20.77 19.96
C ASN A 17 0.40 -19.69 20.78
N ALA A 18 1.37 -18.99 20.21
CA ALA A 18 2.05 -17.90 20.90
C ALA A 18 1.13 -16.68 21.08
N SER A 19 1.33 -15.98 22.19
CA SER A 19 0.70 -14.68 22.43
C SER A 19 1.49 -13.59 21.73
N VAL A 20 0.85 -12.83 20.84
CA VAL A 20 1.43 -11.69 20.15
C VAL A 20 0.90 -10.42 20.79
N LYS A 21 1.78 -9.55 21.28
CA LYS A 21 1.44 -8.21 21.76
C LYS A 21 1.67 -7.21 20.63
N ILE A 22 0.72 -6.34 20.40
CA ILE A 22 0.78 -5.32 19.36
C ILE A 22 0.57 -3.96 20.01
N THR A 23 1.56 -3.10 19.96
CA THR A 23 1.48 -1.75 20.54
C THR A 23 1.53 -0.71 19.44
N THR A 24 0.59 0.22 19.47
CA THR A 24 0.44 1.29 18.50
C THR A 24 0.84 2.64 19.11
N SER A 25 1.59 3.45 18.37
CA SER A 25 2.09 4.72 18.91
C SER A 25 1.05 5.85 18.91
N TRP A 26 -0.03 5.73 18.15
CA TRP A 26 -1.06 6.80 18.03
C TRP A 26 -2.03 6.85 19.22
N ASP A 27 -2.32 5.71 19.85
CA ASP A 27 -3.20 5.63 21.02
C ASP A 27 -2.49 5.05 22.25
N LYS A 28 -1.23 4.60 22.08
CA LYS A 28 -0.40 3.96 23.12
C LYS A 28 -1.03 2.70 23.71
N GLN A 29 -1.98 2.09 22.98
CA GLN A 29 -2.65 0.88 23.43
C GLN A 29 -1.85 -0.37 23.08
N THR A 30 -1.98 -1.39 23.92
CA THR A 30 -1.42 -2.72 23.71
C THR A 30 -2.56 -3.71 23.53
N TYR A 31 -2.60 -4.31 22.36
CA TYR A 31 -3.52 -5.38 22.00
C TYR A 31 -2.83 -6.72 22.18
N LYS A 32 -3.59 -7.74 22.58
CA LYS A 32 -3.09 -9.12 22.66
C LYS A 32 -3.94 -10.02 21.78
N ILE A 33 -3.28 -10.86 20.99
CA ILE A 33 -3.89 -11.89 20.14
C ILE A 33 -3.10 -13.18 20.29
N THR A 34 -3.77 -14.33 20.20
CA THR A 34 -3.10 -15.63 20.15
C THR A 34 -3.04 -16.12 18.71
N ALA A 35 -1.87 -16.50 18.24
CA ALA A 35 -1.71 -17.17 16.95
C ALA A 35 -2.43 -18.53 16.98
N ASP A 36 -2.98 -18.93 15.87
CA ASP A 36 -3.64 -20.24 15.73
C ASP A 36 -2.63 -21.40 15.73
N THR A 37 -3.12 -22.62 15.57
CA THR A 37 -2.30 -23.85 15.53
C THR A 37 -1.35 -23.91 14.32
N LYS A 38 -1.55 -23.04 13.33
CA LYS A 38 -0.66 -22.88 12.16
C LYS A 38 0.27 -21.67 12.29
N GLY A 39 0.15 -20.93 13.42
CA GLY A 39 0.92 -19.72 13.68
C GLY A 39 0.33 -18.45 13.05
N ALA A 40 -0.82 -18.51 12.38
CA ALA A 40 -1.44 -17.32 11.80
C ALA A 40 -2.22 -16.52 12.85
N TRP A 41 -2.17 -15.19 12.75
CA TRP A 41 -2.96 -14.30 13.58
C TRP A 41 -3.53 -13.14 12.75
N LYS A 42 -4.67 -12.60 13.18
CA LYS A 42 -5.32 -11.44 12.57
C LYS A 42 -5.99 -10.59 13.65
N LEU A 43 -5.78 -9.29 13.58
CA LEU A 43 -6.37 -8.29 14.48
C LEU A 43 -6.92 -7.13 13.68
N ALA A 44 -8.13 -6.66 14.00
CA ALA A 44 -8.66 -5.40 13.49
C ALA A 44 -8.51 -4.32 14.57
N LEU A 45 -7.86 -3.20 14.23
CA LEU A 45 -7.69 -2.05 15.12
C LEU A 45 -8.17 -0.75 14.47
N SER A 46 -8.56 0.20 15.30
CA SER A 46 -9.00 1.51 14.85
C SER A 46 -7.81 2.39 14.49
N THR A 47 -7.90 3.05 13.34
CA THR A 47 -6.92 4.03 12.89
C THR A 47 -7.38 5.46 13.23
N PRO A 48 -6.46 6.36 13.62
CA PRO A 48 -6.79 7.75 13.91
C PRO A 48 -7.06 8.54 12.63
N SER A 49 -7.33 9.84 12.79
CA SER A 49 -7.32 10.83 11.71
C SER A 49 -5.95 10.89 11.03
N ALA A 50 -5.91 11.47 9.82
CA ALA A 50 -4.70 11.65 9.04
C ALA A 50 -3.56 12.27 9.86
N GLY A 51 -2.35 11.76 9.67
CA GLY A 51 -1.16 12.18 10.40
C GLY A 51 -0.05 11.14 10.40
N GLY A 52 0.88 11.28 11.29
CA GLY A 52 2.07 10.44 11.42
C GLY A 52 3.36 11.26 11.33
N PRO A 53 4.53 10.62 11.31
CA PRO A 53 4.68 9.16 11.23
C PRO A 53 4.40 8.45 12.57
N TYR A 54 3.80 7.28 12.46
CA TYR A 54 3.50 6.38 13.58
C TYR A 54 4.34 5.11 13.51
N THR A 55 4.29 4.35 14.61
CA THR A 55 4.98 3.08 14.77
C THR A 55 4.02 2.02 15.29
N ILE A 56 4.17 0.79 14.82
CA ILE A 56 3.55 -0.41 15.40
C ILE A 56 4.66 -1.35 15.84
N THR A 57 4.58 -1.80 17.07
CA THR A 57 5.51 -2.78 17.64
C THR A 57 4.80 -4.11 17.86
N PHE A 58 5.41 -5.19 17.42
CA PHE A 58 4.97 -6.57 17.61
C PHE A 58 5.95 -7.29 18.54
N ASP A 59 5.42 -8.03 19.51
CA ASP A 59 6.20 -8.82 20.46
C ASP A 59 5.55 -10.19 20.64
N ASP A 60 6.15 -11.21 20.06
CA ASP A 60 5.80 -12.62 20.18
C ASP A 60 6.91 -13.42 20.91
N GLY A 61 7.74 -12.72 21.67
CA GLY A 61 9.01 -13.18 22.24
C GLY A 61 10.21 -12.61 21.49
N LYS A 62 9.99 -12.07 20.29
CA LYS A 62 10.95 -11.28 19.52
C LYS A 62 10.31 -9.96 19.13
N LEU A 63 10.97 -8.87 19.50
CA LEU A 63 10.49 -7.52 19.18
C LEU A 63 10.69 -7.22 17.69
N THR A 64 9.61 -6.86 17.00
CA THR A 64 9.61 -6.38 15.61
C THR A 64 8.90 -5.04 15.57
N GLU A 65 9.43 -4.08 14.84
CA GLU A 65 8.87 -2.73 14.74
C GLU A 65 8.68 -2.32 13.29
N ILE A 66 7.50 -1.82 12.96
CA ILE A 66 7.20 -1.13 11.69
C ILE A 66 7.12 0.35 11.99
N ARG A 67 8.00 1.11 11.36
CA ARG A 67 8.11 2.59 11.51
C ARG A 67 7.58 3.30 10.27
N ASP A 68 7.51 4.63 10.38
CA ASP A 68 7.14 5.53 9.28
C ASP A 68 5.75 5.22 8.70
N ILE A 69 4.80 4.89 9.57
CA ILE A 69 3.41 4.63 9.20
C ILE A 69 2.68 5.97 9.14
N LEU A 70 2.13 6.30 7.97
CA LEU A 70 1.27 7.45 7.79
C LEU A 70 -0.20 7.00 7.78
N MET A 71 -1.08 7.80 8.39
CA MET A 71 -2.52 7.66 8.29
C MET A 71 -3.04 8.68 7.29
N GLY A 72 -3.89 8.25 6.35
CA GLY A 72 -4.43 9.11 5.30
C GLY A 72 -5.35 8.36 4.37
N GLU A 73 -5.39 8.74 3.12
CA GLU A 73 -6.19 8.06 2.10
C GLU A 73 -5.37 6.96 1.40
N LEU A 74 -5.94 5.77 1.33
CA LEU A 74 -5.31 4.61 0.68
C LEU A 74 -6.14 4.18 -0.54
N TRP A 75 -5.52 4.20 -1.73
CA TRP A 75 -6.18 3.90 -2.98
C TRP A 75 -5.58 2.68 -3.68
N LEU A 76 -6.43 1.75 -4.09
CA LEU A 76 -6.07 0.67 -5.01
C LEU A 76 -6.32 1.12 -6.45
N CYS A 77 -5.25 1.20 -7.23
CA CYS A 77 -5.23 1.61 -8.62
C CYS A 77 -5.03 0.37 -9.49
N SER A 78 -6.11 -0.14 -10.07
CA SER A 78 -6.12 -1.37 -10.85
C SER A 78 -6.47 -1.11 -12.30
N GLY A 79 -6.07 -1.99 -13.19
CA GLY A 79 -6.38 -1.92 -14.63
C GLY A 79 -5.30 -2.51 -15.52
N GLN A 80 -5.36 -2.16 -16.80
CA GLN A 80 -4.42 -2.66 -17.80
C GLN A 80 -3.44 -1.56 -18.27
N SER A 81 -3.17 -1.45 -19.57
CA SER A 81 -2.08 -0.62 -20.14
C SER A 81 -2.10 0.85 -19.75
N ASN A 82 -3.26 1.50 -19.64
CA ASN A 82 -3.32 2.91 -19.22
C ASN A 82 -2.94 3.09 -17.74
N MET A 83 -3.34 2.15 -16.87
CA MET A 83 -2.93 2.16 -15.47
C MET A 83 -1.48 1.71 -15.30
N GLU A 84 -0.97 0.88 -16.22
CA GLU A 84 0.41 0.40 -16.18
C GLU A 84 1.42 1.43 -16.67
N MET A 85 1.04 2.34 -17.58
CA MET A 85 1.96 3.29 -18.21
C MET A 85 2.75 4.07 -17.16
N PRO A 86 4.09 3.93 -17.13
CA PRO A 86 4.91 4.64 -16.16
C PRO A 86 5.04 6.13 -16.52
N MET A 87 5.40 6.96 -15.55
CA MET A 87 5.65 8.39 -15.77
C MET A 87 6.70 8.66 -16.87
N LYS A 88 7.69 7.79 -17.05
CA LYS A 88 8.66 7.88 -18.15
C LYS A 88 8.05 7.58 -19.54
N GLY A 89 6.81 7.14 -19.60
CA GLY A 89 6.17 6.66 -20.81
C GLY A 89 6.62 5.27 -21.26
N PHE A 90 5.96 4.74 -22.28
CA PHE A 90 6.43 3.59 -23.04
C PHE A 90 7.25 4.04 -24.26
N LYS A 91 7.89 3.09 -24.96
CA LYS A 91 8.61 3.38 -26.20
C LYS A 91 7.67 4.06 -27.21
N ASN A 92 8.05 5.23 -27.71
CA ASN A 92 7.27 6.07 -28.62
C ASN A 92 5.90 6.56 -28.09
N GLN A 93 5.68 6.48 -26.78
CA GLN A 93 4.47 6.96 -26.11
C GLN A 93 4.86 7.77 -24.87
N PRO A 94 5.30 9.02 -25.05
CA PRO A 94 5.68 9.88 -23.93
C PRO A 94 4.45 10.29 -23.12
N VAL A 95 4.64 10.56 -21.85
CA VAL A 95 3.67 11.24 -21.00
C VAL A 95 4.00 12.73 -21.04
N GLU A 96 3.01 13.56 -21.37
CA GLU A 96 3.18 15.01 -21.45
C GLU A 96 3.69 15.60 -20.13
N ASN A 97 4.63 16.52 -20.21
CA ASN A 97 5.29 17.20 -19.07
C ASN A 97 5.95 16.26 -18.03
N SER A 98 6.04 14.96 -18.30
CA SER A 98 6.52 13.98 -17.31
C SER A 98 7.91 14.28 -16.75
N ASN A 99 8.84 14.78 -17.57
CA ASN A 99 10.20 15.09 -17.09
C ASN A 99 10.18 16.17 -16.00
N THR A 100 9.43 17.26 -16.22
CA THR A 100 9.28 18.34 -15.22
C THR A 100 8.56 17.84 -13.98
N ASP A 101 7.48 17.09 -14.15
CA ASP A 101 6.70 16.54 -13.03
C ASP A 101 7.51 15.52 -12.20
N VAL A 102 8.31 14.68 -12.85
CA VAL A 102 9.22 13.76 -12.18
C VAL A 102 10.30 14.51 -11.39
N MET A 103 10.92 15.52 -11.98
CA MET A 103 11.95 16.31 -11.28
C MET A 103 11.40 17.00 -10.03
N ASN A 104 10.14 17.44 -10.05
CA ASN A 104 9.46 18.12 -8.97
C ASN A 104 8.62 17.18 -8.06
N SER A 105 8.79 15.87 -8.16
CA SER A 105 7.90 14.88 -7.55
C SER A 105 8.15 14.61 -6.07
N ARG A 106 9.18 15.18 -5.45
CA ARG A 106 9.52 14.89 -4.05
C ARG A 106 8.37 15.27 -3.11
N ASN A 107 7.74 14.26 -2.53
CA ASN A 107 6.66 14.43 -1.56
C ASN A 107 6.64 13.26 -0.55
N PRO A 108 7.05 13.47 0.70
CA PRO A 108 7.08 12.42 1.72
C PRO A 108 5.69 11.99 2.20
N GLN A 109 4.63 12.76 1.88
CA GLN A 109 3.25 12.38 2.19
C GLN A 109 2.58 11.56 1.08
N LEU A 110 3.22 11.41 -0.08
CA LEU A 110 2.74 10.55 -1.15
C LEU A 110 3.58 9.26 -1.18
N ARG A 111 2.92 8.13 -0.94
CA ARG A 111 3.58 6.82 -0.86
C ARG A 111 3.09 5.91 -1.97
N LEU A 112 4.03 5.23 -2.59
CA LEU A 112 3.86 4.45 -3.80
C LEU A 112 4.14 2.97 -3.51
N PHE A 113 3.25 2.09 -3.96
CA PHE A 113 3.44 0.64 -3.88
C PHE A 113 3.04 0.01 -5.21
N THR A 114 3.96 -0.68 -5.86
CA THR A 114 3.66 -1.45 -7.07
C THR A 114 3.63 -2.93 -6.73
N VAL A 115 2.49 -3.56 -6.95
CA VAL A 115 2.32 -5.01 -6.82
C VAL A 115 3.12 -5.70 -7.93
N LYS A 116 4.03 -6.58 -7.56
CA LYS A 116 4.76 -7.41 -8.53
C LYS A 116 3.79 -8.36 -9.22
N ARG A 117 3.81 -8.36 -10.56
CA ARG A 117 2.96 -9.24 -11.35
C ARG A 117 3.23 -10.70 -11.03
N SER A 118 2.16 -11.43 -10.81
CA SER A 118 2.19 -12.88 -10.65
C SER A 118 0.83 -13.47 -11.02
N SER A 119 0.80 -14.68 -11.53
CA SER A 119 -0.41 -15.45 -11.77
C SER A 119 -0.49 -16.62 -10.79
N SER A 120 -1.72 -17.02 -10.43
CA SER A 120 -1.97 -18.15 -9.55
C SER A 120 -3.34 -18.74 -9.84
N PHE A 121 -3.45 -20.07 -9.80
CA PHE A 121 -4.74 -20.77 -9.89
C PHE A 121 -5.55 -20.72 -8.60
N THR A 122 -4.96 -20.26 -7.51
CA THR A 122 -5.62 -20.12 -6.19
C THR A 122 -5.43 -18.70 -5.66
N PRO A 123 -6.42 -18.16 -4.93
CA PRO A 123 -6.26 -16.87 -4.26
C PRO A 123 -5.02 -16.86 -3.38
N LYS A 124 -4.29 -15.76 -3.41
CA LYS A 124 -3.13 -15.50 -2.56
C LYS A 124 -3.52 -14.61 -1.39
N THR A 125 -2.88 -14.82 -0.26
CA THR A 125 -3.08 -14.05 0.97
C THR A 125 -2.08 -12.91 1.12
N ASP A 126 -1.09 -12.82 0.22
CA ASP A 126 -0.04 -11.83 0.26
C ASP A 126 0.43 -11.44 -1.14
N VAL A 127 1.05 -10.28 -1.26
CA VAL A 127 1.58 -9.71 -2.49
C VAL A 127 3.04 -9.30 -2.31
N VAL A 128 3.81 -9.33 -3.40
CA VAL A 128 5.20 -8.87 -3.40
C VAL A 128 5.23 -7.42 -3.86
N GLY A 129 5.86 -6.56 -3.07
CA GLY A 129 6.07 -5.15 -3.36
C GLY A 129 6.76 -4.46 -2.19
N THR A 130 7.08 -3.18 -2.37
CA THR A 130 7.71 -2.36 -1.34
C THR A 130 7.13 -0.95 -1.38
N TRP A 131 6.77 -0.41 -0.23
CA TRP A 131 6.38 0.98 -0.08
C TRP A 131 7.58 1.90 -0.32
N GLN A 132 7.37 2.93 -1.11
CA GLN A 132 8.39 3.92 -1.46
C GLN A 132 7.82 5.34 -1.31
N GLU A 133 8.67 6.30 -0.99
CA GLU A 133 8.31 7.71 -1.07
C GLU A 133 8.24 8.16 -2.54
N ALA A 134 7.40 9.16 -2.81
CA ALA A 134 7.42 9.87 -4.07
C ALA A 134 8.68 10.73 -4.15
N VAL A 135 9.64 10.25 -4.93
CA VAL A 135 10.87 10.96 -5.32
C VAL A 135 11.13 10.76 -6.81
N PRO A 136 11.96 11.55 -7.48
CA PRO A 136 12.19 11.42 -8.92
C PRO A 136 12.47 9.99 -9.40
N ALA A 137 13.28 9.24 -8.67
CA ALA A 137 13.65 7.88 -9.03
C ALA A 137 12.47 6.90 -8.97
N THR A 138 11.60 7.01 -7.98
CA THR A 138 10.45 6.11 -7.79
C THR A 138 9.26 6.53 -8.67
N VAL A 139 8.99 7.83 -8.76
CA VAL A 139 7.88 8.36 -9.57
C VAL A 139 8.10 8.09 -11.06
N ARG A 140 9.33 8.19 -11.55
CA ARG A 140 9.67 7.92 -12.95
C ARG A 140 9.19 6.54 -13.42
N GLU A 141 9.26 5.54 -12.58
CA GLU A 141 8.89 4.15 -12.88
C GLU A 141 7.45 3.80 -12.45
N PHE A 142 6.78 4.70 -11.73
CA PHE A 142 5.43 4.48 -11.21
C PHE A 142 4.36 4.84 -12.24
N SER A 143 3.14 4.27 -12.10
CA SER A 143 1.97 4.57 -12.94
C SER A 143 1.72 6.07 -13.06
N ALA A 144 1.67 6.61 -14.26
CA ALA A 144 1.37 8.02 -14.51
C ALA A 144 -0.06 8.37 -14.07
N THR A 145 -1.03 7.55 -14.44
CA THR A 145 -2.45 7.73 -14.07
C THR A 145 -2.63 7.76 -12.56
N ALA A 146 -2.05 6.78 -11.85
CA ALA A 146 -2.13 6.72 -10.40
C ALA A 146 -1.39 7.88 -9.72
N TYR A 147 -0.21 8.25 -10.24
CA TYR A 147 0.59 9.36 -9.69
C TYR A 147 -0.14 10.69 -9.79
N TYR A 148 -0.65 11.05 -10.97
CA TYR A 148 -1.37 12.32 -11.15
C TYR A 148 -2.64 12.38 -10.30
N PHE A 149 -3.40 11.29 -10.24
CA PHE A 149 -4.54 11.18 -9.35
C PHE A 149 -4.14 11.39 -7.88
N GLY A 150 -3.18 10.62 -7.38
CA GLY A 150 -2.78 10.69 -5.97
C GLY A 150 -2.14 12.02 -5.60
N ARG A 151 -1.35 12.63 -6.50
CA ARG A 151 -0.78 13.96 -6.31
C ARG A 151 -1.89 15.01 -6.16
N MET A 152 -2.91 14.97 -7.02
CA MET A 152 -4.04 15.89 -6.96
C MET A 152 -4.82 15.73 -5.64
N ILE A 153 -5.15 14.51 -5.24
CA ILE A 153 -5.84 14.24 -3.98
C ILE A 153 -5.01 14.73 -2.79
N GLN A 154 -3.71 14.44 -2.77
CA GLN A 154 -2.83 14.87 -1.69
C GLN A 154 -2.77 16.40 -1.60
N GLN A 155 -2.68 17.10 -2.71
CA GLN A 155 -2.66 18.57 -2.74
C GLN A 155 -3.97 19.19 -2.29
N GLN A 156 -5.11 18.62 -2.66
CA GLN A 156 -6.43 19.14 -2.30
C GLN A 156 -6.78 18.90 -0.83
N LEU A 157 -6.46 17.72 -0.31
CA LEU A 157 -6.79 17.34 1.06
C LEU A 157 -5.70 17.70 2.07
N ASN A 158 -4.47 17.92 1.62
CA ASN A 158 -3.28 18.15 2.43
C ASN A 158 -3.07 17.08 3.53
N ILE A 159 -3.30 15.82 3.18
CA ILE A 159 -3.12 14.65 4.04
C ILE A 159 -2.25 13.60 3.34
N PRO A 160 -1.65 12.63 4.07
CA PRO A 160 -0.93 11.53 3.45
C PRO A 160 -1.81 10.72 2.50
N VAL A 161 -1.24 10.32 1.36
CA VAL A 161 -1.90 9.46 0.36
C VAL A 161 -1.01 8.27 0.03
N GLY A 162 -1.59 7.09 0.06
CA GLY A 162 -0.97 5.84 -0.37
C GLY A 162 -1.62 5.33 -1.66
N LEU A 163 -0.80 4.97 -2.64
CA LEU A 163 -1.24 4.41 -3.92
C LEU A 163 -0.70 3.00 -4.06
N ILE A 164 -1.59 2.02 -4.19
CA ILE A 164 -1.26 0.63 -4.49
C ILE A 164 -1.61 0.39 -5.96
N VAL A 165 -0.62 0.21 -6.81
CA VAL A 165 -0.84 -0.10 -8.23
C VAL A 165 -0.77 -1.61 -8.43
N ALA A 166 -1.89 -2.16 -8.91
CA ALA A 166 -2.02 -3.54 -9.36
C ALA A 166 -2.52 -3.52 -10.80
N SER A 167 -1.60 -3.50 -11.77
CA SER A 167 -1.93 -3.38 -13.19
C SER A 167 -1.16 -4.38 -14.04
N TRP A 168 -1.79 -4.78 -15.15
CA TRP A 168 -1.15 -5.65 -16.13
C TRP A 168 -1.74 -5.39 -17.52
N GLY A 169 -0.94 -4.79 -18.40
CA GLY A 169 -1.33 -4.47 -19.76
C GLY A 169 -1.67 -5.72 -20.59
N GLY A 170 -2.67 -5.58 -21.46
CA GLY A 170 -3.12 -6.66 -22.34
C GLY A 170 -4.06 -7.68 -21.71
N TYR A 171 -4.41 -7.56 -20.42
CA TYR A 171 -5.36 -8.45 -19.77
C TYR A 171 -6.81 -7.99 -19.97
N ALA A 172 -7.72 -8.95 -20.17
CA ALA A 172 -9.16 -8.70 -20.23
C ALA A 172 -9.71 -8.28 -18.86
N CYS A 173 -10.85 -7.59 -18.85
CA CYS A 173 -11.55 -7.16 -17.64
C CYS A 173 -11.84 -8.34 -16.68
N ALA A 174 -12.16 -9.51 -17.23
CA ALA A 174 -12.41 -10.73 -16.48
C ALA A 174 -11.28 -11.12 -15.49
N ALA A 175 -10.02 -10.78 -15.80
CA ALA A 175 -8.89 -11.06 -14.91
C ALA A 175 -8.92 -10.26 -13.59
N TRP A 176 -9.77 -9.24 -13.51
CA TRP A 176 -9.94 -8.34 -12.36
C TRP A 176 -11.27 -8.54 -11.62
N MET A 177 -12.07 -9.51 -12.08
CA MET A 177 -13.38 -9.81 -11.49
C MET A 177 -13.29 -11.03 -10.58
N HIS A 178 -14.16 -11.07 -9.57
CA HIS A 178 -14.34 -12.27 -8.76
C HIS A 178 -14.94 -13.38 -9.60
N THR A 179 -14.54 -14.63 -9.34
CA THR A 179 -15.00 -15.81 -10.12
C THR A 179 -16.52 -15.97 -10.14
N ASP A 180 -17.21 -15.50 -9.10
CA ASP A 180 -18.68 -15.56 -9.04
C ASP A 180 -19.37 -14.59 -10.01
N TRP A 181 -18.61 -13.71 -10.69
CA TRP A 181 -19.10 -12.72 -11.65
C TRP A 181 -18.71 -13.08 -13.11
N LEU A 182 -18.03 -14.20 -13.31
CA LEU A 182 -17.62 -14.75 -14.59
C LEU A 182 -18.51 -15.93 -15.02
#